data_a39d1f812acc729b15c5656ac63be2dd
#
_entry.id   a39d1f812acc729b15c5656ac63be2dd
#
_cell.length_a   1.000
_cell.length_b   1.000
_cell.length_c   1.000
_cell.angle_alpha   90.00
_cell.angle_beta   90.00
_cell.angle_gamma   90.00
#
_symmetry.space_group_name_H-M   'P 1'
#
loop_
_entity.id
_entity.type
_entity.pdbx_description
1 polymer ?
#
loop_
_entity_poly.entity_id
_entity_poly.type
_entity_poly.pdbx_seq_one_letter_code
_entity_poly.pdbx_strand_id
1 'polypeptide(L)'
;MNIREMRIRLGDSQSEFAARYNIPFRTIQNWEADVRKPPEYVMNLLESRIRFDLINRKTAVLPKYNPQKVDLPKRGDYVGAVSWLKAVCECIGSSFVFALDEALMCQGSFGGRSDEFIIWGYGDDSASRFNGVALLGNQISHYDVEERNGLFYTGFNRTIADALANEAILDMQGITEALSKYYYTHGSSFDGIFVAPEYRERFAELADDAVGYYAN
;
A
#
# COMPACT_ATOMS: atom_id res chain seq x y z
N MET A 1 -11.23 16.12 -3.52
CA MET A 1 -10.25 16.19 -2.40
C MET A 1 -9.80 17.65 -2.25
N ASN A 2 -9.68 18.21 -1.02
CA ASN A 2 -9.20 19.59 -0.83
C ASN A 2 -7.66 19.62 -0.61
N ILE A 3 -7.06 20.83 -0.68
CA ILE A 3 -5.59 21.00 -0.55
C ILE A 3 -5.07 20.45 0.79
N ARG A 4 -5.78 20.68 1.88
CA ARG A 4 -5.40 20.18 3.20
C ARG A 4 -5.40 18.66 3.27
N GLU A 5 -6.42 18.02 2.71
CA GLU A 5 -6.49 16.55 2.60
C GLU A 5 -5.34 15.99 1.76
N MET A 6 -5.04 16.64 0.63
CA MET A 6 -3.92 16.29 -0.23
C MET A 6 -2.60 16.31 0.53
N ARG A 7 -2.34 17.39 1.24
CA ARG A 7 -1.12 17.58 2.03
C ARG A 7 -1.00 16.54 3.16
N ILE A 8 -2.07 16.32 3.90
CA ILE A 8 -2.10 15.35 5.00
C ILE A 8 -1.80 13.93 4.48
N ARG A 9 -2.34 13.56 3.31
CA ARG A 9 -2.05 12.26 2.67
C ARG A 9 -0.57 12.04 2.38
N LEU A 10 0.16 13.11 2.05
CA LEU A 10 1.61 13.04 1.83
C LEU A 10 2.41 13.05 3.14
N GLY A 11 1.78 13.38 4.27
CA GLY A 11 2.46 13.61 5.54
C GLY A 11 3.23 14.93 5.58
N ASP A 12 3.03 15.83 4.62
CA ASP A 12 3.78 17.08 4.51
C ASP A 12 3.23 18.17 5.45
N SER A 13 4.10 19.00 5.99
CA SER A 13 3.74 20.32 6.52
C SER A 13 3.33 21.25 5.37
N GLN A 14 2.70 22.39 5.68
CA GLN A 14 2.35 23.38 4.65
C GLN A 14 3.56 23.89 3.87
N SER A 15 4.72 24.04 4.53
CA SER A 15 5.97 24.46 3.89
C SER A 15 6.57 23.39 2.99
N GLU A 16 6.53 22.13 3.41
CA GLU A 16 7.01 21.01 2.60
C GLU A 16 6.14 20.80 1.36
N PHE A 17 4.82 20.87 1.52
CA PHE A 17 3.89 20.78 0.39
C PHE A 17 4.08 21.93 -0.62
N ALA A 18 4.25 23.15 -0.11
CA ALA A 18 4.54 24.32 -0.93
C ALA A 18 5.84 24.16 -1.73
N ALA A 19 6.92 23.70 -1.08
CA ALA A 19 8.19 23.43 -1.70
C ALA A 19 8.12 22.29 -2.72
N ARG A 20 7.45 21.18 -2.39
CA ARG A 20 7.30 19.99 -3.25
C ARG A 20 6.66 20.33 -4.60
N TYR A 21 5.62 21.16 -4.59
CA TYR A 21 4.86 21.50 -5.81
C TYR A 21 5.19 22.87 -6.39
N ASN A 22 6.23 23.51 -5.87
CA ASN A 22 6.67 24.84 -6.29
C ASN A 22 5.52 25.88 -6.25
N ILE A 23 4.70 25.82 -5.19
CA ILE A 23 3.59 26.74 -4.96
C ILE A 23 4.01 27.68 -3.81
N PRO A 24 3.80 29.00 -3.95
CA PRO A 24 4.14 29.93 -2.89
C PRO A 24 3.44 29.53 -1.57
N PHE A 25 4.19 29.48 -0.46
CA PHE A 25 3.69 29.08 0.85
C PHE A 25 2.41 29.83 1.27
N ARG A 26 2.38 31.14 1.01
CA ARG A 26 1.20 31.99 1.30
C ARG A 26 -0.03 31.56 0.50
N THR A 27 0.17 31.03 -0.68
CA THR A 27 -0.92 30.51 -1.53
C THR A 27 -1.53 29.27 -0.92
N ILE A 28 -0.71 28.32 -0.44
CA ILE A 28 -1.19 27.13 0.29
C ILE A 28 -1.97 27.52 1.53
N GLN A 29 -1.45 28.46 2.31
CA GLN A 29 -2.16 28.99 3.49
C GLN A 29 -3.55 29.56 3.14
N ASN A 30 -3.61 30.37 2.09
CA ASN A 30 -4.86 30.99 1.64
C ASN A 30 -5.87 29.95 1.14
N TRP A 31 -5.42 28.90 0.46
CA TRP A 31 -6.27 27.82 -0.03
C TRP A 31 -6.79 26.94 1.13
N GLU A 32 -5.94 26.60 2.10
CA GLU A 32 -6.35 25.81 3.25
C GLU A 32 -7.25 26.57 4.23
N ALA A 33 -7.10 27.90 4.30
CA ALA A 33 -7.93 28.79 5.10
C ALA A 33 -9.22 29.25 4.37
N ASP A 34 -9.47 28.75 3.15
CA ASP A 34 -10.63 29.10 2.30
C ASP A 34 -10.73 30.61 1.95
N VAL A 35 -9.61 31.36 2.09
CA VAL A 35 -9.52 32.77 1.73
C VAL A 35 -9.57 32.97 0.21
N ARG A 36 -9.00 32.00 -0.53
CA ARG A 36 -9.09 31.88 -1.99
C ARG A 36 -9.24 30.43 -2.37
N LYS A 37 -10.01 30.16 -3.41
CA LYS A 37 -10.10 28.80 -3.98
C LYS A 37 -9.03 28.59 -5.05
N PRO A 38 -8.36 27.44 -5.06
CA PRO A 38 -7.50 27.09 -6.17
C PRO A 38 -8.32 26.95 -7.46
N PRO A 39 -7.78 27.32 -8.63
CA PRO A 39 -8.42 27.02 -9.91
C PRO A 39 -8.63 25.51 -10.08
N GLU A 40 -9.73 25.13 -10.73
CA GLU A 40 -10.09 23.72 -10.90
C GLU A 40 -8.99 22.90 -11.62
N TYR A 41 -8.36 23.47 -12.65
CA TYR A 41 -7.26 22.82 -13.36
C TYR A 41 -6.05 22.57 -12.46
N VAL A 42 -5.77 23.47 -11.50
CA VAL A 42 -4.70 23.27 -10.50
C VAL A 42 -5.05 22.12 -9.57
N MET A 43 -6.30 22.01 -9.14
CA MET A 43 -6.77 20.90 -8.32
C MET A 43 -6.59 19.57 -9.03
N ASN A 44 -7.00 19.49 -10.30
CA ASN A 44 -6.88 18.27 -11.10
C ASN A 44 -5.40 17.87 -11.32
N LEU A 45 -4.52 18.85 -11.61
CA LEU A 45 -3.08 18.61 -11.74
C LEU A 45 -2.44 18.13 -10.43
N LEU A 46 -2.77 18.80 -9.32
CA LEU A 46 -2.27 18.41 -8.00
C LEU A 46 -2.77 17.02 -7.60
N GLU A 47 -4.03 16.72 -7.82
CA GLU A 47 -4.57 15.37 -7.53
C GLU A 47 -3.84 14.29 -8.31
N SER A 48 -3.63 14.49 -9.60
CA SER A 48 -2.90 13.55 -10.45
C SER A 48 -1.46 13.38 -9.98
N ARG A 49 -0.78 14.50 -9.69
CA ARG A 49 0.61 14.47 -9.23
C ARG A 49 0.78 13.85 -7.85
N ILE A 50 -0.13 14.16 -6.91
CA ILE A 50 -0.09 13.61 -5.56
C ILE A 50 -0.36 12.11 -5.58
N ARG A 51 -1.29 11.64 -6.41
CA ARG A 51 -1.49 10.20 -6.63
C ARG A 51 -0.20 9.53 -7.10
N PHE A 52 0.48 10.13 -8.07
CA PHE A 52 1.78 9.67 -8.55
C PHE A 52 2.83 9.64 -7.42
N ASP A 53 2.97 10.73 -6.66
CA ASP A 53 3.97 10.84 -5.59
C ASP A 53 3.68 9.89 -4.41
N LEU A 54 2.41 9.56 -4.15
CA LEU A 54 2.00 8.57 -3.14
C LEU A 54 2.31 7.13 -3.57
N ILE A 55 2.31 6.87 -4.88
CA ILE A 55 2.54 5.55 -5.47
C ILE A 55 4.04 5.33 -5.73
N ASN A 56 4.79 6.39 -6.06
CA ASN A 56 6.20 6.29 -6.42
C ASN A 56 7.07 6.04 -5.17
N ARG A 57 7.48 4.81 -4.97
CA ARG A 57 8.27 4.37 -3.81
C ARG A 57 9.55 3.68 -4.20
N LYS A 58 10.50 3.69 -3.25
CA LYS A 58 11.73 2.89 -3.39
C LYS A 58 11.37 1.41 -3.39
N THR A 59 11.96 0.67 -4.31
CA THR A 59 11.88 -0.79 -4.33
C THR A 59 12.41 -1.34 -3.00
N ALA A 60 11.65 -2.22 -2.39
CA ALA A 60 12.06 -2.92 -1.18
C ALA A 60 13.16 -3.95 -1.48
N VAL A 61 13.88 -4.34 -0.45
CA VAL A 61 14.93 -5.35 -0.54
C VAL A 61 14.48 -6.58 0.24
N LEU A 62 14.59 -7.75 -0.40
CA LEU A 62 14.28 -9.03 0.26
C LEU A 62 15.17 -9.21 1.49
N PRO A 63 14.59 -9.48 2.66
CA PRO A 63 15.35 -9.71 3.86
C PRO A 63 16.10 -11.05 3.75
N LYS A 64 17.38 -11.03 4.15
CA LYS A 64 18.16 -12.26 4.31
C LYS A 64 18.01 -12.78 5.74
N TYR A 65 17.94 -14.11 5.89
CA TYR A 65 17.96 -14.73 7.21
C TYR A 65 19.22 -14.33 7.97
N ASN A 66 19.04 -13.97 9.23
CA ASN A 66 20.14 -13.62 10.12
C ASN A 66 19.89 -14.30 11.50
N PRO A 67 20.77 -15.21 11.97
CA PRO A 67 20.59 -15.92 13.21
C PRO A 67 20.64 -15.04 14.46
N GLN A 68 21.05 -13.76 14.33
CA GLN A 68 21.02 -12.77 15.42
C GLN A 68 19.68 -12.06 15.55
N LYS A 69 18.77 -12.24 14.56
CA LYS A 69 17.43 -11.70 14.59
C LYS A 69 16.46 -12.68 15.23
N VAL A 70 15.32 -12.15 15.65
CA VAL A 70 14.24 -12.95 16.26
C VAL A 70 13.37 -13.57 15.16
N ASP A 71 13.04 -14.83 15.29
CA ASP A 71 12.10 -15.48 14.39
C ASP A 71 10.66 -15.12 14.76
N LEU A 72 9.83 -14.92 13.76
CA LEU A 72 8.39 -14.72 13.92
C LEU A 72 7.65 -16.06 14.05
N PRO A 73 6.42 -16.04 14.60
CA PRO A 73 5.54 -17.20 14.63
C PRO A 73 5.39 -17.83 13.23
N LYS A 74 5.49 -19.15 13.15
CA LYS A 74 5.37 -19.87 11.87
C LYS A 74 3.91 -19.94 11.44
N ARG A 75 3.65 -19.73 10.17
CA ARG A 75 2.30 -19.75 9.61
C ARG A 75 1.57 -21.09 9.89
N GLY A 76 2.31 -22.22 9.80
CA GLY A 76 1.76 -23.55 9.99
C GLY A 76 1.26 -23.86 11.41
N ASP A 77 1.66 -23.07 12.40
CA ASP A 77 1.24 -23.25 13.79
C ASP A 77 -0.16 -22.64 14.08
N TYR A 78 -0.79 -22.00 13.08
CA TYR A 78 -2.06 -21.27 13.25
C TYR A 78 -3.12 -21.71 12.25
N VAL A 79 -4.37 -21.76 12.74
CA VAL A 79 -5.53 -21.99 11.89
C VAL A 79 -5.99 -20.67 11.26
N GLY A 80 -5.78 -20.54 9.95
CA GLY A 80 -6.16 -19.35 9.19
C GLY A 80 -5.14 -18.20 9.25
N ALA A 81 -5.09 -17.39 8.19
CA ALA A 81 -4.13 -16.31 8.03
C ALA A 81 -4.27 -15.24 9.11
N VAL A 82 -5.50 -14.85 9.45
CA VAL A 82 -5.77 -13.77 10.41
C VAL A 82 -5.25 -14.10 11.81
N SER A 83 -5.38 -15.34 12.29
CA SER A 83 -4.86 -15.72 13.61
C SER A 83 -3.33 -15.69 13.66
N TRP A 84 -2.67 -16.09 12.59
CA TRP A 84 -1.23 -15.97 12.45
C TRP A 84 -0.77 -14.52 12.40
N LEU A 85 -1.40 -13.68 11.57
CA LEU A 85 -1.07 -12.25 11.46
C LEU A 85 -1.26 -11.52 12.81
N LYS A 86 -2.25 -11.92 13.62
CA LYS A 86 -2.38 -11.39 14.99
C LYS A 86 -1.18 -11.71 15.85
N ALA A 87 -0.72 -12.97 15.85
CA ALA A 87 0.46 -13.36 16.60
C ALA A 87 1.74 -12.66 16.09
N VAL A 88 1.86 -12.45 14.79
CA VAL A 88 2.94 -11.63 14.19
C VAL A 88 2.85 -10.19 14.69
N CYS A 89 1.66 -9.59 14.68
CA CYS A 89 1.41 -8.21 15.13
C CYS A 89 1.76 -8.04 16.63
N GLU A 90 1.44 -9.05 17.48
CA GLU A 90 1.82 -9.05 18.90
C GLU A 90 3.35 -9.03 19.10
N CYS A 91 4.11 -9.65 18.19
CA CYS A 91 5.58 -9.64 18.23
C CYS A 91 6.18 -8.32 17.71
N ILE A 92 5.69 -7.83 16.56
CA ILE A 92 6.25 -6.67 15.88
C ILE A 92 5.80 -5.36 16.56
N GLY A 93 4.53 -5.29 16.96
CA GLY A 93 3.89 -4.14 17.57
C GLY A 93 2.66 -3.69 16.81
N SER A 94 1.68 -3.12 17.51
CA SER A 94 0.37 -2.74 17.00
C SER A 94 0.39 -1.55 16.02
N SER A 95 1.52 -0.83 15.90
CA SER A 95 1.68 0.26 14.92
C SER A 95 2.13 -0.24 13.54
N PHE A 96 2.45 -1.53 13.40
CA PHE A 96 2.84 -2.10 12.13
C PHE A 96 1.63 -2.21 11.18
N VAL A 97 1.78 -1.72 9.96
CA VAL A 97 0.74 -1.79 8.92
C VAL A 97 1.16 -2.83 7.89
N PHE A 98 0.43 -3.92 7.82
CA PHE A 98 0.67 -4.98 6.84
C PHE A 98 0.44 -4.48 5.41
N ALA A 99 1.25 -4.96 4.47
CA ALA A 99 1.17 -4.59 3.06
C ALA A 99 1.22 -5.84 2.17
N LEU A 100 1.01 -5.67 0.87
CA LEU A 100 1.10 -6.71 -0.14
C LEU A 100 0.28 -7.97 0.21
N ASP A 101 0.89 -9.13 0.24
CA ASP A 101 0.20 -10.42 0.47
C ASP A 101 -0.55 -10.44 1.80
N GLU A 102 0.04 -9.90 2.87
CA GLU A 102 -0.59 -9.83 4.19
C GLU A 102 -1.81 -8.90 4.18
N ALA A 103 -1.73 -7.77 3.47
CA ALA A 103 -2.88 -6.89 3.28
C ALA A 103 -3.99 -7.58 2.50
N LEU A 104 -3.67 -8.29 1.44
CA LEU A 104 -4.65 -9.07 0.66
C LEU A 104 -5.29 -10.19 1.47
N MET A 105 -4.52 -10.83 2.38
CA MET A 105 -5.08 -11.80 3.33
C MET A 105 -6.05 -11.15 4.31
N CYS A 106 -5.74 -9.97 4.85
CA CYS A 106 -6.62 -9.20 5.72
C CYS A 106 -7.92 -8.79 5.00
N GLN A 107 -7.82 -8.41 3.75
CA GLN A 107 -8.95 -8.07 2.87
C GLN A 107 -9.76 -9.30 2.46
N GLY A 108 -9.22 -10.51 2.67
CA GLY A 108 -9.81 -11.77 2.20
C GLY A 108 -9.76 -11.93 0.68
N SER A 109 -8.84 -11.23 0.02
CA SER A 109 -8.66 -11.24 -1.44
C SER A 109 -7.62 -12.26 -1.89
N PHE A 110 -6.85 -12.81 -0.96
CA PHE A 110 -5.85 -13.82 -1.20
C PHE A 110 -5.76 -14.78 0.00
N GLY A 111 -5.61 -16.08 -0.27
CA GLY A 111 -5.56 -17.12 0.78
C GLY A 111 -4.18 -17.29 1.43
N GLY A 112 -3.13 -16.70 0.87
CA GLY A 112 -1.75 -16.88 1.27
C GLY A 112 -1.12 -18.16 0.73
N ARG A 113 0.20 -18.22 0.74
CA ARG A 113 1.01 -19.39 0.37
C ARG A 113 1.56 -20.11 1.59
N SER A 114 2.01 -21.37 1.40
CA SER A 114 2.29 -22.26 2.53
C SER A 114 3.69 -22.17 3.11
N ASP A 115 4.73 -21.73 2.38
CA ASP A 115 6.08 -22.21 2.73
C ASP A 115 7.11 -21.16 3.16
N GLU A 116 7.15 -19.96 2.63
CA GLU A 116 8.08 -18.91 3.10
C GLU A 116 7.39 -17.56 3.06
N PHE A 117 7.05 -17.05 4.23
CA PHE A 117 6.44 -15.74 4.33
C PHE A 117 7.48 -14.67 4.62
N ILE A 118 7.52 -13.69 3.74
CA ILE A 118 8.10 -12.40 4.03
C ILE A 118 6.94 -11.53 4.48
N ILE A 119 7.02 -10.99 5.68
CA ILE A 119 6.05 -10.03 6.20
C ILE A 119 6.38 -8.67 5.62
N TRP A 120 5.52 -8.21 4.74
CA TRP A 120 5.64 -6.89 4.13
C TRP A 120 4.85 -5.85 4.91
N GLY A 121 5.41 -4.67 5.10
CA GLY A 121 4.65 -3.62 5.77
C GLY A 121 5.37 -2.28 5.93
N TYR A 122 4.69 -1.43 6.66
CA TYR A 122 5.13 -0.12 7.08
C TYR A 122 5.28 -0.10 8.60
N GLY A 123 6.38 0.43 9.09
CA GLY A 123 6.67 0.49 10.52
C GLY A 123 8.02 1.11 10.78
N ASP A 124 8.35 1.29 12.04
CA ASP A 124 9.66 1.77 12.43
C ASP A 124 10.74 0.70 12.27
N ASP A 125 12.00 1.12 12.36
CA ASP A 125 13.15 0.25 12.16
C ASP A 125 13.24 -0.90 13.20
N SER A 126 12.50 -0.84 14.30
CA SER A 126 12.47 -1.91 15.30
C SER A 126 11.88 -3.21 14.75
N ALA A 127 10.99 -3.12 13.75
CA ALA A 127 10.47 -4.29 13.04
C ALA A 127 11.55 -5.07 12.28
N SER A 128 12.64 -4.39 11.90
CA SER A 128 13.78 -5.02 11.22
C SER A 128 14.58 -5.99 12.11
N ARG A 129 14.33 -6.04 13.42
CA ARG A 129 14.93 -7.04 14.33
C ARG A 129 14.40 -8.45 14.11
N PHE A 130 13.31 -8.61 13.37
CA PHE A 130 12.72 -9.92 13.07
C PHE A 130 13.20 -10.46 11.74
N ASN A 131 13.40 -11.78 11.68
CA ASN A 131 13.63 -12.47 10.42
C ASN A 131 12.35 -12.45 9.57
N GLY A 132 12.54 -12.31 8.26
CA GLY A 132 11.44 -12.34 7.31
C GLY A 132 10.61 -11.05 7.24
N VAL A 133 10.96 -9.96 7.93
CA VAL A 133 10.27 -8.67 7.81
C VAL A 133 10.93 -7.79 6.77
N ALA A 134 10.15 -7.27 5.83
CA ALA A 134 10.55 -6.32 4.81
C ALA A 134 9.73 -5.02 4.93
N LEU A 135 10.41 -3.91 5.17
CA LEU A 135 9.77 -2.60 5.27
C LEU A 135 9.68 -1.93 3.89
N LEU A 136 8.48 -1.54 3.50
CA LEU A 136 8.23 -0.68 2.34
C LEU A 136 8.47 0.79 2.69
N GLY A 137 8.46 1.13 3.96
CA GLY A 137 8.74 2.47 4.47
C GLY A 137 8.43 2.58 5.96
N ASN A 138 8.90 3.69 6.56
CA ASN A 138 8.72 3.93 8.00
C ASN A 138 7.35 4.54 8.32
N GLN A 139 6.68 5.10 7.33
CA GLN A 139 5.38 5.77 7.48
C GLN A 139 4.49 5.52 6.27
N ILE A 140 3.20 5.52 6.52
CA ILE A 140 2.15 5.46 5.51
C ILE A 140 1.05 6.46 5.87
N SER A 141 0.38 7.02 4.87
CA SER A 141 -0.77 7.87 5.10
C SER A 141 -1.93 7.08 5.73
N HIS A 142 -2.56 7.61 6.76
CA HIS A 142 -3.72 6.98 7.38
C HIS A 142 -4.90 6.79 6.42
N TYR A 143 -4.97 7.52 5.31
CA TYR A 143 -5.97 7.31 4.25
C TYR A 143 -5.72 6.05 3.41
N ASP A 144 -4.50 5.53 3.45
CA ASP A 144 -4.12 4.31 2.75
C ASP A 144 -4.15 3.07 3.67
N VAL A 145 -4.59 3.25 4.93
CA VAL A 145 -4.65 2.21 5.95
C VAL A 145 -6.09 1.87 6.25
N GLU A 146 -6.37 0.59 6.28
CA GLU A 146 -7.62 -0.01 6.75
C GLU A 146 -7.37 -0.79 8.04
N GLU A 147 -8.42 -1.00 8.82
CA GLU A 147 -8.37 -1.80 10.04
C GLU A 147 -9.46 -2.87 10.01
N ARG A 148 -9.07 -4.10 10.34
CA ARG A 148 -10.00 -5.21 10.54
C ARG A 148 -9.49 -6.18 11.58
N ASN A 149 -10.31 -6.49 12.57
CA ASN A 149 -9.98 -7.44 13.64
C ASN A 149 -8.75 -7.05 14.47
N GLY A 150 -8.44 -5.77 14.60
CA GLY A 150 -7.26 -5.26 15.31
C GLY A 150 -5.96 -5.34 14.50
N LEU A 151 -6.03 -5.61 13.19
CA LEU A 151 -4.90 -5.58 12.27
C LEU A 151 -5.01 -4.35 11.38
N PHE A 152 -3.93 -3.58 11.28
CA PHE A 152 -3.79 -2.49 10.33
C PHE A 152 -3.11 -2.98 9.06
N TYR A 153 -3.65 -2.62 7.90
CA TYR A 153 -3.13 -3.04 6.61
C TYR A 153 -3.39 -2.00 5.51
N THR A 154 -2.66 -2.09 4.42
CA THR A 154 -2.86 -1.17 3.29
C THR A 154 -4.19 -1.44 2.61
N GLY A 155 -4.94 -0.39 2.28
CA GLY A 155 -6.13 -0.49 1.43
C GLY A 155 -5.79 -1.02 0.03
N PHE A 156 -6.80 -1.55 -0.67
CA PHE A 156 -6.60 -2.28 -1.93
C PHE A 156 -5.79 -1.49 -2.97
N ASN A 157 -6.16 -0.23 -3.23
CA ASN A 157 -5.43 0.63 -4.17
C ASN A 157 -3.95 0.79 -3.81
N ARG A 158 -3.68 0.94 -2.50
CA ARG A 158 -2.32 1.06 -2.02
C ARG A 158 -1.56 -0.25 -2.22
N THR A 159 -2.17 -1.37 -1.91
CA THR A 159 -1.59 -2.70 -2.09
C THR A 159 -1.20 -2.95 -3.55
N ILE A 160 -2.07 -2.63 -4.50
CA ILE A 160 -1.76 -2.76 -5.95
C ILE A 160 -0.60 -1.83 -6.35
N ALA A 161 -0.59 -0.59 -5.86
CA ALA A 161 0.49 0.35 -6.14
C ALA A 161 1.85 -0.13 -5.61
N ASP A 162 1.87 -0.64 -4.38
CA ASP A 162 3.08 -1.19 -3.76
C ASP A 162 3.55 -2.46 -4.50
N ALA A 163 2.63 -3.30 -4.99
CA ALA A 163 2.95 -4.49 -5.76
C ALA A 163 3.61 -4.16 -7.10
N LEU A 164 3.05 -3.24 -7.86
CA LEU A 164 3.62 -2.78 -9.14
C LEU A 164 5.02 -2.17 -8.96
N ALA A 165 5.24 -1.43 -7.88
CA ALA A 165 6.54 -0.85 -7.57
C ALA A 165 7.59 -1.89 -7.15
N ASN A 166 7.18 -3.09 -6.74
CA ASN A 166 8.06 -4.14 -6.22
C ASN A 166 7.95 -5.46 -6.99
N GLU A 167 7.39 -5.46 -8.19
CA GLU A 167 7.11 -6.65 -9.00
C GLU A 167 8.32 -7.57 -9.17
N ALA A 168 9.53 -6.99 -9.31
CA ALA A 168 10.76 -7.75 -9.52
C ALA A 168 11.10 -8.76 -8.39
N ILE A 169 10.50 -8.58 -7.21
CA ILE A 169 10.75 -9.39 -6.01
C ILE A 169 9.50 -10.06 -5.45
N LEU A 170 8.37 -9.90 -6.12
CA LEU A 170 7.08 -10.46 -5.71
C LEU A 170 6.65 -11.59 -6.63
N ASP A 171 5.92 -12.52 -6.08
CA ASP A 171 5.10 -13.41 -6.89
C ASP A 171 3.75 -12.74 -7.16
N MET A 172 3.56 -12.36 -8.41
CA MET A 172 2.38 -11.60 -8.84
C MET A 172 1.09 -12.42 -8.93
N GLN A 173 1.14 -13.74 -8.69
CA GLN A 173 -0.06 -14.58 -8.76
C GLN A 173 -1.12 -14.15 -7.74
N GLY A 174 -0.71 -13.82 -6.49
CA GLY A 174 -1.64 -13.33 -5.46
C GLY A 174 -2.29 -12.01 -5.84
N ILE A 175 -1.53 -11.13 -6.52
CA ILE A 175 -2.03 -9.85 -7.03
C ILE A 175 -3.04 -10.08 -8.17
N THR A 176 -2.75 -10.99 -9.10
CA THR A 176 -3.66 -11.36 -10.19
C THR A 176 -4.96 -11.96 -9.66
N GLU A 177 -4.87 -12.84 -8.66
CA GLU A 177 -6.05 -13.41 -7.98
C GLU A 177 -6.90 -12.31 -7.30
N ALA A 178 -6.25 -11.40 -6.59
CA ALA A 178 -6.92 -10.29 -5.92
C ALA A 178 -7.58 -9.32 -6.92
N LEU A 179 -6.92 -9.01 -8.04
CA LEU A 179 -7.48 -8.22 -9.13
C LEU A 179 -8.68 -8.91 -9.78
N SER A 180 -8.60 -10.24 -10.00
CA SER A 180 -9.73 -11.03 -10.51
C SER A 180 -10.93 -10.93 -9.58
N LYS A 181 -10.72 -11.10 -8.28
CA LYS A 181 -11.79 -10.95 -7.28
C LYS A 181 -12.36 -9.54 -7.29
N TYR A 182 -11.50 -8.51 -7.35
CA TYR A 182 -11.94 -7.13 -7.46
C TYR A 182 -12.85 -6.94 -8.67
N TYR A 183 -12.42 -7.36 -9.85
CA TYR A 183 -13.17 -7.25 -11.10
C TYR A 183 -14.57 -7.82 -10.96
N TYR A 184 -14.70 -9.07 -10.54
CA TYR A 184 -16.00 -9.74 -10.44
C TYR A 184 -16.90 -9.19 -9.33
N THR A 185 -16.34 -8.56 -8.30
CA THR A 185 -17.12 -7.95 -7.22
C THR A 185 -17.47 -6.47 -7.46
N HIS A 186 -16.84 -5.82 -8.45
CA HIS A 186 -17.04 -4.41 -8.79
C HIS A 186 -17.64 -4.22 -10.19
N GLY A 187 -18.63 -5.06 -10.54
CA GLY A 187 -19.39 -4.91 -11.78
C GLY A 187 -18.61 -5.18 -13.06
N SER A 188 -17.64 -6.08 -13.01
CA SER A 188 -16.75 -6.41 -14.14
C SER A 188 -15.93 -5.20 -14.62
N SER A 189 -15.43 -4.42 -13.68
CA SER A 189 -14.63 -3.22 -13.95
C SER A 189 -13.44 -3.12 -12.97
N PHE A 190 -12.38 -2.47 -13.42
CA PHE A 190 -11.26 -2.03 -12.60
C PHE A 190 -11.37 -0.53 -12.22
N ASP A 191 -12.54 0.07 -12.41
CA ASP A 191 -12.80 1.44 -12.02
C ASP A 191 -12.53 1.64 -10.52
N GLY A 192 -11.87 2.74 -10.18
CA GLY A 192 -11.46 3.02 -8.80
C GLY A 192 -10.05 2.55 -8.46
N ILE A 193 -9.38 1.75 -9.31
CA ILE A 193 -7.97 1.43 -9.15
C ILE A 193 -7.13 2.53 -9.82
N PHE A 194 -6.27 3.16 -9.03
CA PHE A 194 -5.41 4.25 -9.49
C PHE A 194 -3.97 3.77 -9.63
N VAL A 195 -3.45 3.85 -10.85
CA VAL A 195 -2.10 3.38 -11.19
C VAL A 195 -1.28 4.55 -11.73
N ALA A 196 -0.03 4.66 -11.28
CA ALA A 196 0.90 5.66 -11.78
C ALA A 196 1.14 5.47 -13.29
N PRO A 197 1.40 6.56 -14.03
CA PRO A 197 1.56 6.49 -15.49
C PRO A 197 2.57 5.46 -15.96
N GLU A 198 3.69 5.30 -15.25
CA GLU A 198 4.76 4.34 -15.57
C GLU A 198 4.36 2.88 -15.41
N TYR A 199 3.32 2.58 -14.61
CA TYR A 199 2.83 1.21 -14.39
C TYR A 199 1.57 0.87 -15.18
N ARG A 200 1.04 1.79 -15.99
CA ARG A 200 -0.25 1.59 -16.69
C ARG A 200 -0.24 0.41 -17.66
N GLU A 201 0.83 0.30 -18.43
CA GLU A 201 0.98 -0.80 -19.39
C GLU A 201 1.03 -2.14 -18.66
N ARG A 202 1.86 -2.22 -17.62
CA ARG A 202 1.96 -3.42 -16.81
C ARG A 202 0.68 -3.75 -16.05
N PHE A 203 -0.01 -2.75 -15.54
CA PHE A 203 -1.33 -2.94 -14.91
C PHE A 203 -2.36 -3.48 -15.91
N ALA A 204 -2.36 -3.00 -17.16
CA ALA A 204 -3.28 -3.49 -18.20
C ALA A 204 -3.04 -4.99 -18.48
N GLU A 205 -1.79 -5.43 -18.58
CA GLU A 205 -1.45 -6.86 -18.73
C GLU A 205 -1.97 -7.70 -17.56
N LEU A 206 -1.72 -7.26 -16.32
CA LEU A 206 -2.22 -7.94 -15.11
C LEU A 206 -3.75 -7.95 -15.03
N ALA A 207 -4.40 -6.89 -15.49
CA ALA A 207 -5.86 -6.79 -15.55
C ALA A 207 -6.44 -7.79 -16.55
N ASP A 208 -5.81 -7.93 -17.72
CA ASP A 208 -6.22 -8.93 -18.73
C ASP A 208 -6.04 -10.37 -18.19
N ASP A 209 -4.92 -10.65 -17.55
CA ASP A 209 -4.67 -11.94 -16.89
C ASP A 209 -5.70 -12.22 -15.79
N ALA A 210 -6.07 -11.19 -15.02
CA ALA A 210 -7.03 -11.30 -13.93
C ALA A 210 -8.44 -11.61 -14.41
N VAL A 211 -8.88 -11.04 -15.54
CA VAL A 211 -10.19 -11.36 -16.15
C VAL A 211 -10.28 -12.83 -16.55
N GLY A 212 -9.18 -13.42 -17.05
CA GLY A 212 -9.12 -14.83 -17.45
C GLY A 212 -8.87 -15.81 -16.29
N TYR A 213 -8.52 -15.34 -15.09
CA TYR A 213 -7.98 -16.16 -14.01
C TYR A 213 -8.91 -17.29 -13.55
N TYR A 214 -10.20 -17.05 -13.45
CA TYR A 214 -11.21 -18.06 -13.09
C TYR A 214 -11.99 -18.63 -14.29
N ALA A 215 -11.61 -18.24 -15.51
CA ALA A 215 -12.28 -18.74 -16.72
C ALA A 215 -11.65 -20.05 -17.25
N ASN A 216 -10.60 -20.55 -16.62
CA ASN A 216 -9.88 -21.78 -16.98
C ASN A 216 -10.16 -22.93 -16.00
#